data_5fb9937915d49273562fff0162f3d4de
#
_entry.id   5fb9937915d49273562fff0162f3d4de
#
_cell.length_a   1.000
_cell.length_b   1.000
_cell.length_c   1.000
_cell.angle_alpha   90.00
_cell.angle_beta   90.00
_cell.angle_gamma   90.00
#
_symmetry.space_group_name_H-M   'P 1'
#
loop_
_entity.id
_entity.type
_entity.pdbx_description
1 polymer ?
#
loop_
_entity_poly.entity_id
_entity_poly.type
_entity_poly.pdbx_seq_one_letter_code
_entity_poly.pdbx_strand_id
1 'polypeptide(L)'
;MKINKLKSLAAALSLLAGSNMAHALTPWNDGPPDIVIYTSGGAAQDRAIDLAVVSSLVEPGTDDWFSDKTSTGSIGGRWRAYYFVGKSTLGEGLAGRKILFEKRSYGAAGYGVIPLVANDGRGIPIEHLNIQGLPQTAWTADGAKRWVATITGANASTYLAKVPSDAGFLGVDPDILLKPGTENYPEQVKELISGQFEADWPTNIDRFPDTFAALSTGGLVYGISVTEDLYRVLQAAQIRSGELPSDTVVGRYDDKSLPSLNRTFLASLFAGKISAWDHVKIVDKLNGNQVRSLTDSEILSDAGVDAPTKESVTGGQLTPVAISRRNRGAAIGAVGHAKLLNYPFVKGSNPPAPVTPDGEFEEESTLPIVKAPGGARPTDDLLKDWQNGTNSTGWNNVSDGAGFAKRWGIAFQSGDRNAGATVEGTGGQGWRYIKIDGYAPTIANVAAGTYPYWAEGVVLGKIEKPWDPDWAIKARALIAFAQDLGSPTVAAAANANSNLTFGRSGIFATTKDPRGFRGAVPFNENNPVVPYTHLSAGGVPKAFPYPSLEVAPVADPGVAEFELK
;
A
#
# COMPACT_ATOMS: atom_id res chain seq x y z
N MET A 1 66.33 24.93 -17.33
CA MET A 1 65.98 23.54 -17.72
C MET A 1 65.32 22.78 -16.54
N LYS A 2 64.41 23.43 -15.77
CA LYS A 2 63.68 22.83 -14.62
C LYS A 2 62.14 22.89 -14.70
N ILE A 3 61.56 23.56 -15.70
CA ILE A 3 60.10 23.74 -15.82
C ILE A 3 59.43 22.62 -16.62
N ASN A 4 60.14 21.94 -17.52
CA ASN A 4 59.53 20.88 -18.33
C ASN A 4 59.35 19.53 -17.63
N LYS A 5 60.05 19.26 -16.49
CA LYS A 5 59.88 18.02 -15.75
C LYS A 5 58.61 18.04 -14.84
N LEU A 6 58.16 19.21 -14.40
CA LEU A 6 56.92 19.33 -13.62
C LEU A 6 55.64 19.13 -14.48
N LYS A 7 55.67 19.56 -15.77
CA LYS A 7 54.54 19.39 -16.66
C LYS A 7 54.34 17.92 -17.09
N SER A 8 55.43 17.16 -17.19
CA SER A 8 55.38 15.73 -17.51
C SER A 8 54.90 14.89 -16.33
N LEU A 9 55.15 15.34 -15.08
CA LEU A 9 54.68 14.63 -13.87
C LEU A 9 53.18 14.91 -13.62
N ALA A 10 52.70 16.13 -13.91
CA ALA A 10 51.30 16.48 -13.81
C ALA A 10 50.44 15.78 -14.89
N ALA A 11 51.00 15.59 -16.10
CA ALA A 11 50.33 14.82 -17.15
C ALA A 11 50.32 13.32 -16.88
N ALA A 12 51.32 12.77 -16.20
CA ALA A 12 51.38 11.36 -15.81
C ALA A 12 50.46 11.08 -14.60
N LEU A 13 50.30 12.03 -13.68
CA LEU A 13 49.34 11.90 -12.59
C LEU A 13 47.86 12.11 -13.05
N SER A 14 47.63 12.88 -14.09
CA SER A 14 46.28 13.01 -14.67
C SER A 14 45.89 11.82 -15.56
N LEU A 15 46.84 11.01 -16.00
CA LEU A 15 46.57 9.75 -16.72
C LEU A 15 46.44 8.54 -15.79
N LEU A 16 46.85 8.66 -14.49
CA LEU A 16 46.64 7.66 -13.45
C LEU A 16 45.38 7.94 -12.59
N ALA A 17 44.83 9.12 -12.71
CA ALA A 17 43.45 9.41 -12.39
C ALA A 17 42.55 9.02 -13.61
N GLY A 18 42.85 7.90 -14.24
CA GLY A 18 41.91 7.19 -15.10
C GLY A 18 40.72 6.92 -14.26
N SER A 19 39.68 7.69 -14.48
CA SER A 19 38.35 7.44 -14.01
C SER A 19 38.11 5.94 -14.16
N ASN A 20 38.13 5.20 -13.08
CA ASN A 20 37.27 4.04 -12.97
C ASN A 20 35.88 4.63 -13.15
N MET A 21 35.46 4.81 -14.39
CA MET A 21 34.06 5.03 -14.70
C MET A 21 33.39 3.79 -14.14
N ALA A 22 32.76 3.95 -12.98
CA ALA A 22 31.98 2.90 -12.38
C ALA A 22 31.00 2.45 -13.47
N HIS A 23 31.20 1.23 -13.91
CA HIS A 23 30.43 0.64 -14.98
C HIS A 23 29.33 -0.18 -14.34
N ALA A 24 28.10 -0.02 -14.79
CA ALA A 24 26.96 -0.78 -14.33
C ALA A 24 27.19 -2.28 -14.56
N LEU A 25 26.94 -3.08 -13.53
CA LEU A 25 27.22 -4.51 -13.52
C LEU A 25 26.11 -5.32 -14.15
N THR A 26 26.48 -6.31 -14.94
CA THR A 26 25.55 -7.32 -15.45
C THR A 26 26.10 -8.74 -15.21
N PRO A 27 25.25 -9.71 -14.86
CA PRO A 27 25.74 -11.06 -14.57
C PRO A 27 26.46 -11.75 -15.73
N TRP A 28 26.09 -11.41 -16.96
CA TRP A 28 26.70 -11.97 -18.19
C TRP A 28 28.07 -11.36 -18.55
N ASN A 29 28.37 -10.13 -18.10
CA ASN A 29 29.65 -9.49 -18.36
C ASN A 29 30.59 -9.57 -17.17
N ASP A 30 30.02 -9.41 -15.95
CA ASP A 30 30.79 -9.25 -14.72
C ASP A 30 30.82 -10.52 -13.87
N GLY A 31 30.10 -11.55 -14.32
CA GLY A 31 30.03 -12.86 -13.65
C GLY A 31 28.94 -12.92 -12.56
N PRO A 32 28.84 -14.03 -11.82
CA PRO A 32 27.79 -14.21 -10.83
C PRO A 32 27.97 -13.27 -9.63
N PRO A 33 26.87 -12.96 -8.90
CA PRO A 33 26.96 -12.25 -7.64
C PRO A 33 27.70 -13.10 -6.59
N ASP A 34 28.42 -12.42 -5.71
CA ASP A 34 29.05 -13.04 -4.52
C ASP A 34 28.00 -13.26 -3.41
N ILE A 35 27.01 -12.36 -3.32
CA ILE A 35 25.96 -12.38 -2.31
C ILE A 35 24.62 -12.16 -3.01
N VAL A 36 23.61 -12.98 -2.67
CA VAL A 36 22.24 -12.81 -3.13
C VAL A 36 21.31 -12.64 -1.94
N ILE A 37 20.49 -11.59 -1.99
CA ILE A 37 19.48 -11.28 -0.97
C ILE A 37 18.11 -11.29 -1.62
N TYR A 38 17.26 -12.23 -1.21
CA TYR A 38 15.90 -12.36 -1.70
C TYR A 38 14.91 -11.75 -0.72
N THR A 39 14.05 -10.85 -1.21
CA THR A 39 13.04 -10.20 -0.37
C THR A 39 11.66 -10.26 -1.03
N SER A 40 10.61 -10.27 -0.21
CA SER A 40 9.22 -10.37 -0.69
C SER A 40 8.29 -9.46 0.09
N GLY A 41 7.03 -9.34 -0.34
CA GLY A 41 5.99 -8.63 0.39
C GLY A 41 5.33 -7.49 -0.38
N GLY A 42 4.60 -6.63 0.30
CA GLY A 42 3.76 -5.60 -0.32
C GLY A 42 4.52 -4.55 -1.11
N ALA A 43 3.84 -3.98 -2.12
CA ALA A 43 4.40 -2.97 -3.04
C ALA A 43 4.36 -1.53 -2.48
N ALA A 44 3.72 -1.29 -1.35
CA ALA A 44 3.51 0.08 -0.83
C ALA A 44 4.81 0.86 -0.55
N GLN A 45 5.92 0.15 -0.33
CA GLN A 45 7.23 0.74 -0.07
C GLN A 45 8.17 0.72 -1.29
N ASP A 46 7.76 0.16 -2.42
CA ASP A 46 8.64 -0.14 -3.55
C ASP A 46 9.48 1.06 -4.00
N ARG A 47 8.88 2.25 -4.07
CA ARG A 47 9.61 3.46 -4.46
C ARG A 47 10.69 3.86 -3.45
N ALA A 48 10.41 3.72 -2.16
CA ALA A 48 11.40 3.97 -1.14
C ALA A 48 12.48 2.89 -1.12
N ILE A 49 12.10 1.64 -1.40
CA ILE A 49 13.03 0.52 -1.55
C ILE A 49 14.01 0.78 -2.70
N ASP A 50 13.53 1.18 -3.87
CA ASP A 50 14.38 1.52 -5.02
C ASP A 50 15.44 2.58 -4.63
N LEU A 51 15.02 3.62 -3.92
CA LEU A 51 15.91 4.69 -3.47
C LEU A 51 16.88 4.24 -2.37
N ALA A 52 16.38 3.50 -1.40
CA ALA A 52 17.19 3.03 -0.28
C ALA A 52 18.24 2.00 -0.69
N VAL A 53 17.94 1.11 -1.64
CA VAL A 53 18.96 0.20 -2.19
C VAL A 53 20.12 1.01 -2.76
N VAL A 54 19.82 2.01 -3.59
CA VAL A 54 20.85 2.84 -4.22
C VAL A 54 21.61 3.68 -3.20
N SER A 55 20.94 4.29 -2.23
CA SER A 55 21.60 5.16 -1.24
C SER A 55 22.40 4.38 -0.20
N SER A 56 21.89 3.23 0.24
CA SER A 56 22.47 2.46 1.35
C SER A 56 23.48 1.42 0.92
N LEU A 57 23.23 0.72 -0.17
CA LEU A 57 23.95 -0.51 -0.51
C LEU A 57 24.89 -0.36 -1.70
N VAL A 58 24.56 0.50 -2.66
CA VAL A 58 25.23 0.57 -3.96
C VAL A 58 26.47 1.47 -3.92
N GLU A 59 27.62 0.97 -4.40
CA GLU A 59 28.73 1.83 -4.77
C GLU A 59 28.33 2.66 -6.00
N PRO A 60 28.43 4.00 -5.95
CA PRO A 60 27.88 4.87 -7.00
C PRO A 60 28.32 4.49 -8.41
N GLY A 61 27.33 4.34 -9.30
CA GLY A 61 27.55 4.07 -10.71
C GLY A 61 27.70 2.60 -11.07
N THR A 62 27.63 1.67 -10.12
CA THR A 62 27.83 0.24 -10.37
C THR A 62 26.54 -0.55 -10.56
N ASP A 63 25.37 0.06 -10.38
CA ASP A 63 24.08 -0.63 -10.36
C ASP A 63 23.46 -0.81 -11.74
N ASP A 64 22.96 -2.02 -11.98
CA ASP A 64 21.97 -2.33 -13.01
C ASP A 64 20.69 -2.90 -12.38
N TRP A 65 19.56 -2.65 -13.04
CA TRP A 65 18.24 -2.99 -12.58
C TRP A 65 17.55 -3.98 -13.50
N PHE A 66 16.89 -4.96 -12.92
CA PHE A 66 16.10 -5.95 -13.64
C PHE A 66 14.66 -5.88 -13.15
N SER A 67 13.70 -5.97 -14.05
CA SER A 67 12.30 -5.95 -13.67
C SER A 67 11.38 -6.65 -14.66
N ASP A 68 10.22 -7.06 -14.18
CA ASP A 68 9.16 -7.48 -15.05
C ASP A 68 8.55 -6.30 -15.80
N LYS A 69 8.00 -6.59 -16.97
CA LYS A 69 7.14 -5.70 -17.75
C LYS A 69 5.82 -6.42 -18.00
N THR A 70 4.71 -5.76 -17.73
CA THR A 70 3.40 -6.32 -18.05
C THR A 70 3.12 -6.19 -19.55
N SER A 71 2.17 -6.97 -20.08
CA SER A 71 1.69 -6.85 -21.45
C SER A 71 1.14 -5.45 -21.78
N THR A 72 0.70 -4.71 -20.77
CA THR A 72 0.22 -3.32 -20.88
C THR A 72 1.34 -2.28 -20.70
N GLY A 73 2.59 -2.71 -20.57
CA GLY A 73 3.75 -1.81 -20.49
C GLY A 73 4.16 -1.35 -19.08
N SER A 74 3.45 -1.74 -18.01
CA SER A 74 3.87 -1.42 -16.63
C SER A 74 5.12 -2.20 -16.24
N ILE A 75 6.08 -1.52 -15.62
CA ILE A 75 7.41 -2.04 -15.31
C ILE A 75 7.58 -2.17 -13.79
N GLY A 76 8.18 -3.28 -13.35
CA GLY A 76 8.60 -3.50 -11.96
C GLY A 76 7.47 -3.59 -10.94
N GLY A 77 6.26 -3.90 -11.37
CA GLY A 77 5.10 -3.97 -10.46
C GLY A 77 5.00 -5.26 -9.66
N ARG A 78 5.73 -6.30 -10.06
CA ARG A 78 5.68 -7.63 -9.43
C ARG A 78 7.03 -8.12 -8.95
N TRP A 79 8.05 -7.97 -9.77
CA TRP A 79 9.42 -8.39 -9.50
C TRP A 79 10.41 -7.32 -9.94
N ARG A 80 11.45 -7.11 -9.12
CA ARG A 80 12.59 -6.24 -9.41
C ARG A 80 13.85 -6.77 -8.76
N ALA A 81 14.99 -6.45 -9.34
CA ALA A 81 16.29 -6.78 -8.78
C ALA A 81 17.32 -5.71 -9.11
N TYR A 82 18.33 -5.66 -8.30
CA TYR A 82 19.46 -4.72 -8.40
C TYR A 82 20.75 -5.53 -8.34
N TYR A 83 21.60 -5.38 -9.34
CA TYR A 83 22.92 -6.00 -9.35
C TYR A 83 23.98 -4.91 -9.29
N PHE A 84 24.84 -4.94 -8.30
CA PHE A 84 25.74 -3.83 -7.97
C PHE A 84 26.97 -4.27 -7.18
N VAL A 85 27.98 -3.36 -7.08
CA VAL A 85 29.05 -3.48 -6.08
C VAL A 85 28.59 -2.91 -4.75
N GLY A 86 28.82 -3.64 -3.69
CA GLY A 86 28.53 -3.19 -2.31
C GLY A 86 29.37 -1.98 -1.93
N LYS A 87 28.71 -0.95 -1.39
CA LYS A 87 29.31 0.32 -0.98
C LYS A 87 30.44 0.11 0.03
N SER A 88 31.51 0.88 -0.10
CA SER A 88 32.69 0.79 0.79
C SER A 88 32.37 0.94 2.27
N THR A 89 31.29 1.65 2.61
CA THR A 89 30.84 1.87 3.99
C THR A 89 30.10 0.69 4.64
N LEU A 90 29.78 -0.36 3.89
CA LEU A 90 29.04 -1.53 4.39
C LEU A 90 29.91 -2.49 5.24
N GLY A 91 31.21 -2.28 5.26
CA GLY A 91 32.15 -3.08 6.03
C GLY A 91 32.51 -4.42 5.39
N GLU A 92 33.23 -5.24 6.17
CA GLU A 92 33.78 -6.52 5.72
C GLU A 92 32.67 -7.48 5.24
N GLY A 93 32.94 -8.16 4.13
CA GLY A 93 32.06 -9.15 3.52
C GLY A 93 31.00 -8.55 2.58
N LEU A 94 30.79 -7.22 2.59
CA LEU A 94 29.87 -6.53 1.67
C LEU A 94 30.57 -5.49 0.81
N ALA A 95 31.49 -4.73 1.38
CA ALA A 95 32.24 -3.70 0.66
C ALA A 95 33.02 -4.30 -0.51
N GLY A 96 32.80 -3.75 -1.71
CA GLY A 96 33.45 -4.21 -2.94
C GLY A 96 32.96 -5.55 -3.50
N ARG A 97 31.99 -6.21 -2.86
CA ARG A 97 31.41 -7.48 -3.33
C ARG A 97 30.31 -7.23 -4.35
N LYS A 98 30.14 -8.14 -5.29
CA LYS A 98 29.00 -8.14 -6.23
C LYS A 98 27.76 -8.67 -5.51
N ILE A 99 26.73 -7.85 -5.42
CA ILE A 99 25.49 -8.14 -4.69
C ILE A 99 24.32 -8.14 -5.66
N LEU A 100 23.48 -9.15 -5.59
CA LEU A 100 22.17 -9.19 -6.19
C LEU A 100 21.11 -9.05 -5.08
N PHE A 101 20.36 -7.97 -5.12
CA PHE A 101 19.23 -7.72 -4.21
C PHE A 101 17.93 -7.84 -4.99
N GLU A 102 17.07 -8.75 -4.59
CA GLU A 102 15.79 -8.99 -5.26
C GLU A 102 14.59 -8.64 -4.39
N LYS A 103 13.57 -8.04 -5.00
CA LYS A 103 12.30 -7.71 -4.37
C LYS A 103 11.12 -8.26 -5.16
N ARG A 104 10.40 -9.18 -4.56
CA ARG A 104 9.13 -9.68 -5.04
C ARG A 104 7.99 -8.89 -4.40
N SER A 105 7.22 -8.15 -5.21
CA SER A 105 6.07 -7.34 -4.76
C SER A 105 4.71 -7.97 -5.11
N TYR A 106 4.72 -9.11 -5.80
CA TYR A 106 3.51 -9.83 -6.19
C TYR A 106 2.90 -10.57 -4.99
N GLY A 107 1.58 -10.48 -4.80
CA GLY A 107 0.82 -11.21 -3.79
C GLY A 107 0.56 -10.47 -2.47
N ALA A 108 0.81 -9.16 -2.42
CA ALA A 108 0.54 -8.29 -1.27
C ALA A 108 1.43 -8.56 -0.02
N ALA A 109 1.07 -7.95 1.12
CA ALA A 109 1.87 -7.98 2.34
C ALA A 109 1.98 -9.37 2.98
N GLY A 110 0.98 -10.23 2.79
CA GLY A 110 1.01 -11.61 3.27
C GLY A 110 2.21 -12.41 2.77
N TYR A 111 2.68 -12.12 1.55
CA TYR A 111 3.91 -12.71 1.02
C TYR A 111 5.20 -12.16 1.64
N GLY A 112 5.11 -11.10 2.43
CA GLY A 112 6.23 -10.60 3.25
C GLY A 112 6.36 -11.31 4.60
N VAL A 113 5.42 -12.16 4.97
CA VAL A 113 5.42 -12.85 6.26
C VAL A 113 5.40 -14.36 6.08
N ILE A 114 4.33 -14.88 5.47
CA ILE A 114 4.05 -16.30 5.45
C ILE A 114 5.18 -17.13 4.83
N PRO A 115 5.75 -16.78 3.67
CA PRO A 115 6.87 -17.53 3.11
C PRO A 115 8.12 -17.55 3.99
N LEU A 116 8.30 -16.55 4.86
CA LEU A 116 9.44 -16.48 5.77
C LEU A 116 9.30 -17.39 6.98
N VAL A 117 8.11 -17.39 7.60
CA VAL A 117 7.89 -18.05 8.87
C VAL A 117 7.49 -19.52 8.71
N ALA A 118 7.02 -19.91 7.54
CA ALA A 118 6.60 -21.26 7.23
C ALA A 118 7.75 -22.29 7.34
N ASN A 119 7.40 -23.57 7.43
CA ASN A 119 8.32 -24.69 7.51
C ASN A 119 9.32 -24.53 8.68
N ASP A 120 8.79 -24.37 9.87
CA ASP A 120 9.57 -24.15 11.10
C ASP A 120 10.61 -23.02 10.97
N GLY A 121 10.20 -21.97 10.27
CA GLY A 121 11.08 -20.84 10.02
C GLY A 121 12.14 -21.06 8.94
N ARG A 122 12.21 -22.20 8.26
CA ARG A 122 13.12 -22.37 7.11
C ARG A 122 12.66 -21.62 5.88
N GLY A 123 11.36 -21.28 5.85
CA GLY A 123 10.73 -20.56 4.75
C GLY A 123 10.22 -21.49 3.65
N ILE A 124 9.36 -20.94 2.82
CA ILE A 124 8.83 -21.61 1.62
C ILE A 124 9.42 -20.93 0.38
N PRO A 125 9.93 -21.70 -0.60
CA PRO A 125 10.37 -21.14 -1.86
C PRO A 125 9.22 -20.48 -2.63
N ILE A 126 9.41 -19.22 -3.02
CA ILE A 126 8.49 -18.45 -3.87
C ILE A 126 9.24 -17.88 -5.07
N GLU A 127 8.51 -17.44 -6.10
CA GLU A 127 9.08 -16.97 -7.35
C GLU A 127 9.85 -15.66 -7.18
N HIS A 128 11.11 -15.65 -7.58
CA HIS A 128 11.99 -14.50 -7.75
C HIS A 128 12.52 -14.46 -9.18
N LEU A 129 13.10 -13.35 -9.64
CA LEU A 129 13.68 -13.27 -10.96
C LEU A 129 14.85 -14.24 -11.12
N ASN A 130 14.85 -15.00 -12.21
CA ASN A 130 15.95 -15.93 -12.54
C ASN A 130 17.05 -15.20 -13.32
N ILE A 131 17.69 -14.20 -12.70
CA ILE A 131 18.69 -13.37 -13.38
C ILE A 131 19.94 -14.15 -13.71
N GLN A 132 20.41 -14.99 -12.81
CA GLN A 132 21.65 -15.75 -12.97
C GLN A 132 21.50 -16.92 -13.97
N GLY A 133 20.29 -17.43 -14.16
CA GLY A 133 20.02 -18.56 -15.07
C GLY A 133 19.72 -18.15 -16.52
N LEU A 134 19.70 -16.84 -16.83
CA LEU A 134 19.29 -16.34 -18.14
C LEU A 134 20.39 -15.55 -18.86
N PRO A 135 20.55 -15.73 -20.18
CA PRO A 135 21.47 -14.92 -20.97
C PRO A 135 20.94 -13.50 -21.18
N GLN A 136 21.81 -12.59 -21.58
CA GLN A 136 21.44 -11.20 -21.91
C GLN A 136 20.28 -11.12 -22.92
N THR A 137 20.25 -12.00 -23.89
CA THR A 137 19.22 -12.02 -24.96
C THR A 137 17.80 -12.29 -24.44
N ALA A 138 17.66 -12.76 -23.21
CA ALA A 138 16.35 -12.90 -22.54
C ALA A 138 15.79 -11.55 -22.05
N TRP A 139 16.62 -10.53 -21.97
CA TRP A 139 16.28 -9.22 -21.40
C TRP A 139 16.31 -8.13 -22.48
N THR A 140 15.43 -7.16 -22.36
CA THR A 140 15.38 -5.98 -23.22
C THR A 140 15.88 -4.76 -22.45
N ALA A 141 16.84 -4.03 -23.00
CA ALA A 141 17.29 -2.78 -22.40
C ALA A 141 16.16 -1.74 -22.42
N ASP A 142 15.94 -1.09 -21.27
CA ASP A 142 14.95 -0.02 -21.09
C ASP A 142 15.65 1.18 -20.41
N GLY A 143 16.42 1.91 -21.19
CA GLY A 143 17.32 2.97 -20.71
C GLY A 143 18.73 2.46 -20.38
N ALA A 144 19.51 3.32 -19.72
CA ALA A 144 20.95 3.09 -19.55
C ALA A 144 21.31 2.00 -18.52
N LYS A 145 20.40 1.74 -17.56
CA LYS A 145 20.67 0.89 -16.39
C LYS A 145 19.54 -0.09 -16.08
N ARG A 146 18.59 -0.27 -16.97
CA ARG A 146 17.45 -1.13 -16.71
C ARG A 146 17.23 -2.16 -17.79
N TRP A 147 16.95 -3.38 -17.35
CA TRP A 147 16.66 -4.54 -18.16
C TRP A 147 15.27 -5.08 -17.82
N VAL A 148 14.44 -5.27 -18.81
CA VAL A 148 13.06 -5.70 -18.62
C VAL A 148 12.75 -6.97 -19.38
N ALA A 149 11.85 -7.79 -18.82
CA ALA A 149 11.29 -8.95 -19.50
C ALA A 149 9.77 -8.96 -19.33
N THR A 150 9.05 -9.29 -20.42
CA THR A 150 7.60 -9.49 -20.34
C THR A 150 7.32 -10.87 -19.77
N ILE A 151 6.88 -10.92 -18.51
CA ILE A 151 6.61 -12.18 -17.81
C ILE A 151 5.10 -12.46 -17.83
N THR A 152 4.72 -13.60 -18.39
CA THR A 152 3.36 -14.10 -18.50
C THR A 152 3.27 -15.49 -17.88
N GLY A 153 2.06 -16.03 -17.69
CA GLY A 153 1.90 -17.40 -17.20
C GLY A 153 2.62 -18.44 -18.07
N ALA A 154 2.70 -18.21 -19.39
CA ALA A 154 3.31 -19.16 -20.33
C ALA A 154 4.85 -19.24 -20.24
N ASN A 155 5.53 -18.16 -19.80
CA ASN A 155 6.98 -18.10 -19.70
C ASN A 155 7.51 -17.89 -18.28
N ALA A 156 6.63 -17.90 -17.28
CA ALA A 156 6.99 -17.67 -15.89
C ALA A 156 8.10 -18.63 -15.41
N SER A 157 8.03 -19.90 -15.75
CA SER A 157 9.06 -20.90 -15.39
C SER A 157 10.45 -20.64 -15.97
N THR A 158 10.54 -19.86 -17.04
CA THR A 158 11.82 -19.44 -17.61
C THR A 158 12.42 -18.27 -16.84
N TYR A 159 11.59 -17.24 -16.54
CA TYR A 159 12.04 -16.00 -15.94
C TYR A 159 12.04 -15.99 -14.42
N LEU A 160 11.41 -16.96 -13.78
CA LEU A 160 11.27 -17.04 -12.34
C LEU A 160 11.87 -18.34 -11.78
N ALA A 161 12.59 -18.22 -10.68
CA ALA A 161 13.09 -19.33 -9.88
C ALA A 161 12.44 -19.31 -8.51
N LYS A 162 12.11 -20.48 -7.95
CA LYS A 162 11.55 -20.59 -6.60
C LYS A 162 12.69 -20.70 -5.57
N VAL A 163 12.82 -19.67 -4.74
CA VAL A 163 13.81 -19.61 -3.66
C VAL A 163 13.16 -19.04 -2.40
N PRO A 164 13.63 -19.42 -1.19
CA PRO A 164 13.17 -18.81 0.05
C PRO A 164 13.60 -17.34 0.15
N SER A 165 12.71 -16.47 0.60
CA SER A 165 13.06 -15.09 0.90
C SER A 165 13.91 -14.97 2.17
N ASP A 166 14.81 -14.00 2.19
CA ASP A 166 15.64 -13.64 3.35
C ASP A 166 14.94 -12.67 4.28
N ALA A 167 14.14 -11.76 3.71
CA ALA A 167 13.36 -10.79 4.45
C ALA A 167 12.02 -10.49 3.77
N GLY A 168 11.09 -9.92 4.53
CA GLY A 168 9.78 -9.54 4.05
C GLY A 168 9.43 -8.09 4.34
N PHE A 169 8.67 -7.47 3.44
CA PHE A 169 8.20 -6.09 3.55
C PHE A 169 6.70 -6.04 3.78
N LEU A 170 6.30 -5.29 4.79
CA LEU A 170 4.90 -5.07 5.13
C LEU A 170 4.63 -3.58 5.27
N GLY A 171 3.43 -3.16 4.89
CA GLY A 171 2.91 -1.82 5.18
C GLY A 171 1.96 -1.83 6.37
N VAL A 172 2.10 -2.81 7.26
CA VAL A 172 1.24 -3.04 8.42
C VAL A 172 2.00 -3.93 9.40
N ASP A 173 1.61 -3.86 10.66
CA ASP A 173 2.07 -4.79 11.68
C ASP A 173 1.73 -6.24 11.31
N PRO A 174 2.69 -7.18 11.39
CA PRO A 174 2.44 -8.59 11.08
C PRO A 174 1.29 -9.22 11.84
N ASP A 175 1.09 -8.89 13.11
CA ASP A 175 0.03 -9.47 13.94
C ASP A 175 -1.38 -9.11 13.45
N ILE A 176 -1.53 -7.95 12.79
CA ILE A 176 -2.79 -7.56 12.17
C ILE A 176 -3.14 -8.49 11.00
N LEU A 177 -2.12 -8.97 10.26
CA LEU A 177 -2.32 -9.88 9.14
C LEU A 177 -2.44 -11.34 9.56
N LEU A 178 -1.74 -11.74 10.62
CA LEU A 178 -1.53 -13.16 10.94
C LEU A 178 -2.57 -13.75 11.88
N LYS A 179 -3.61 -13.03 12.27
CA LYS A 179 -4.67 -13.58 13.12
C LYS A 179 -5.59 -14.47 12.29
N PRO A 180 -5.55 -15.82 12.46
CA PRO A 180 -6.38 -16.75 11.70
C PRO A 180 -7.87 -16.50 11.90
N GLY A 181 -8.67 -16.80 10.88
CA GLY A 181 -10.12 -16.61 10.93
C GLY A 181 -10.57 -15.15 10.86
N THR A 182 -9.67 -14.22 10.56
CA THR A 182 -10.02 -12.81 10.39
C THR A 182 -10.03 -12.41 8.92
N GLU A 183 -10.75 -11.32 8.61
CA GLU A 183 -10.80 -10.73 7.26
C GLU A 183 -9.46 -10.12 6.78
N ASN A 184 -8.46 -10.05 7.65
CA ASN A 184 -7.11 -9.62 7.31
C ASN A 184 -6.19 -10.78 6.92
N TYR A 185 -6.53 -12.00 7.33
CA TYR A 185 -5.68 -13.17 7.15
C TYR A 185 -5.47 -13.49 5.66
N PRO A 186 -4.21 -13.62 5.19
CA PRO A 186 -3.90 -13.78 3.77
C PRO A 186 -4.20 -15.19 3.24
N GLU A 187 -5.45 -15.48 2.97
CA GLU A 187 -5.90 -16.82 2.51
C GLU A 187 -5.27 -17.28 1.19
N GLN A 188 -4.91 -16.33 0.29
CA GLN A 188 -4.24 -16.67 -0.97
C GLN A 188 -2.90 -17.38 -0.76
N VAL A 189 -2.32 -17.24 0.42
CA VAL A 189 -1.07 -17.91 0.75
C VAL A 189 -1.30 -19.34 1.25
N LYS A 190 -2.53 -19.70 1.63
CA LYS A 190 -2.89 -21.07 1.98
C LYS A 190 -2.58 -22.07 0.85
N GLU A 191 -2.80 -21.64 -0.40
CA GLU A 191 -2.52 -22.49 -1.58
C GLU A 191 -1.03 -22.85 -1.72
N LEU A 192 -0.12 -21.95 -1.28
CA LEU A 192 1.32 -22.22 -1.29
C LEU A 192 1.74 -23.22 -0.21
N ILE A 193 0.90 -23.44 0.79
CA ILE A 193 1.26 -24.06 2.04
C ILE A 193 0.43 -25.33 2.27
N SER A 194 -0.22 -25.84 1.22
CA SER A 194 -1.19 -26.95 1.25
C SER A 194 -1.00 -27.90 2.44
N GLY A 195 -1.91 -27.81 3.41
CA GLY A 195 -2.09 -28.80 4.48
C GLY A 195 -1.26 -28.61 5.76
N GLN A 196 -0.38 -27.62 5.88
CA GLN A 196 0.48 -27.49 7.05
C GLN A 196 0.07 -26.39 8.06
N PHE A 197 -1.01 -25.66 7.84
CA PHE A 197 -1.23 -24.38 8.50
C PHE A 197 -2.44 -24.22 9.41
N GLU A 198 -3.36 -25.18 9.48
CA GLU A 198 -4.64 -24.92 10.15
C GLU A 198 -4.63 -25.05 11.67
N ALA A 199 -3.69 -25.80 12.25
CA ALA A 199 -3.68 -26.05 13.70
C ALA A 199 -2.62 -25.25 14.49
N ASP A 200 -1.45 -24.97 13.91
CA ASP A 200 -0.28 -24.51 14.66
C ASP A 200 0.32 -23.19 14.14
N TRP A 201 -0.40 -22.47 13.30
CA TRP A 201 0.11 -21.20 12.83
C TRP A 201 0.25 -20.22 14.00
N PRO A 202 1.40 -19.57 14.13
CA PRO A 202 1.57 -18.58 15.18
C PRO A 202 0.59 -17.44 14.94
N THR A 203 -0.32 -17.30 15.86
CA THR A 203 -1.29 -16.18 15.91
C THR A 203 -0.62 -14.87 16.32
N ASN A 204 0.66 -14.92 16.64
CA ASN A 204 1.45 -13.82 17.13
C ASN A 204 2.92 -14.05 16.75
N ILE A 205 3.53 -13.06 16.09
CA ILE A 205 4.96 -13.07 15.78
C ILE A 205 5.83 -13.06 17.03
N ASP A 206 5.28 -12.60 18.18
CA ASP A 206 5.92 -12.68 19.48
C ASP A 206 6.18 -14.13 19.94
N ARG A 207 5.58 -15.13 19.28
CA ARG A 207 5.96 -16.53 19.45
C ARG A 207 7.35 -16.86 18.91
N PHE A 208 7.92 -15.96 18.11
CA PHE A 208 9.27 -16.11 17.54
C PHE A 208 10.18 -14.94 17.90
N PRO A 209 10.15 -14.39 19.14
CA PRO A 209 10.99 -13.24 19.49
C PRO A 209 12.49 -13.54 19.29
N ASP A 210 12.86 -14.82 19.41
CA ASP A 210 14.24 -15.30 19.22
C ASP A 210 14.53 -15.72 17.77
N THR A 211 13.56 -15.70 16.88
CA THR A 211 13.68 -16.18 15.50
C THR A 211 13.56 -15.07 14.47
N PHE A 212 12.71 -14.08 14.72
CA PHE A 212 12.45 -12.98 13.80
C PHE A 212 12.60 -11.62 14.46
N ALA A 213 13.14 -10.68 13.70
CA ALA A 213 13.17 -9.27 14.03
C ALA A 213 12.27 -8.49 13.08
N ALA A 214 11.40 -7.66 13.63
CA ALA A 214 10.63 -6.68 12.89
C ALA A 214 11.27 -5.31 13.05
N LEU A 215 11.69 -4.71 11.94
CA LEU A 215 12.34 -3.40 11.90
C LEU A 215 11.40 -2.39 11.23
N SER A 216 11.10 -1.28 11.89
CA SER A 216 10.32 -0.22 11.29
C SER A 216 11.12 0.54 10.23
N THR A 217 10.46 0.89 9.12
CA THR A 217 11.06 1.50 7.93
C THR A 217 10.48 2.86 7.58
N GLY A 218 9.85 3.53 8.52
CA GLY A 218 9.15 4.79 8.28
C GLY A 218 7.64 4.62 8.19
N GLY A 219 6.93 5.68 7.89
CA GLY A 219 5.46 5.68 7.84
C GLY A 219 4.92 5.65 6.42
N LEU A 220 3.73 5.08 6.28
CA LEU A 220 2.95 4.99 5.04
C LEU A 220 1.58 5.63 5.27
N VAL A 221 1.26 6.66 4.50
CA VAL A 221 -0.07 7.28 4.50
C VAL A 221 -0.96 6.50 3.54
N TYR A 222 -2.17 6.19 3.98
CA TYR A 222 -3.23 5.61 3.16
C TYR A 222 -4.38 6.60 3.03
N GLY A 223 -5.26 6.40 2.05
CA GLY A 223 -6.39 7.29 1.81
C GLY A 223 -7.68 6.54 1.52
N ILE A 224 -8.78 7.23 1.74
CA ILE A 224 -10.07 6.82 1.23
C ILE A 224 -10.29 7.54 -0.10
N SER A 225 -10.56 6.76 -1.14
CA SER A 225 -10.89 7.27 -2.46
C SER A 225 -12.33 6.94 -2.83
N VAL A 226 -12.96 7.83 -3.55
CA VAL A 226 -14.32 7.67 -4.06
C VAL A 226 -14.36 7.95 -5.56
N THR A 227 -15.35 7.39 -6.28
CA THR A 227 -15.60 7.75 -7.67
C THR A 227 -15.85 9.25 -7.79
N GLU A 228 -15.54 9.83 -8.95
CA GLU A 228 -15.63 11.28 -9.15
C GLU A 228 -17.06 11.80 -8.97
N ASP A 229 -18.06 11.06 -9.45
CA ASP A 229 -19.46 11.45 -9.27
C ASP A 229 -19.84 11.47 -7.78
N LEU A 230 -19.46 10.44 -7.00
CA LEU A 230 -19.70 10.44 -5.57
C LEU A 230 -18.93 11.60 -4.87
N TYR A 231 -17.71 11.89 -5.29
CA TYR A 231 -16.96 13.03 -4.79
C TYR A 231 -17.73 14.35 -4.95
N ARG A 232 -18.27 14.60 -6.13
CA ARG A 232 -19.05 15.82 -6.45
C ARG A 232 -20.37 15.86 -5.67
N VAL A 233 -21.04 14.72 -5.52
CA VAL A 233 -22.27 14.60 -4.74
C VAL A 233 -22.02 14.87 -3.25
N LEU A 234 -20.93 14.34 -2.69
CA LEU A 234 -20.52 14.61 -1.32
C LEU A 234 -20.22 16.11 -1.12
N GLN A 235 -19.56 16.76 -2.08
CA GLN A 235 -19.34 18.22 -2.01
C GLN A 235 -20.66 18.98 -2.01
N ALA A 236 -21.56 18.71 -2.96
CA ALA A 236 -22.85 19.37 -3.06
C ALA A 236 -23.69 19.19 -1.78
N ALA A 237 -23.72 17.96 -1.26
CA ALA A 237 -24.39 17.63 0.00
C ALA A 237 -23.79 18.40 1.19
N GLN A 238 -22.47 18.46 1.30
CA GLN A 238 -21.79 19.14 2.42
C GLN A 238 -21.85 20.67 2.31
N ILE A 239 -21.96 21.24 1.12
CA ILE A 239 -22.28 22.67 0.94
C ILE A 239 -23.70 22.94 1.47
N ARG A 240 -24.69 22.11 1.13
CA ARG A 240 -26.05 22.27 1.60
C ARG A 240 -26.21 22.07 3.10
N SER A 241 -25.46 21.14 3.70
CA SER A 241 -25.46 20.94 5.16
C SER A 241 -24.59 21.95 5.91
N GLY A 242 -23.79 22.77 5.19
CA GLY A 242 -22.87 23.76 5.79
C GLY A 242 -21.60 23.15 6.39
N GLU A 243 -21.26 21.92 6.00
CA GLU A 243 -19.98 21.25 6.35
C GLU A 243 -18.83 21.75 5.45
N LEU A 244 -19.15 22.11 4.20
CA LEU A 244 -18.26 22.82 3.30
C LEU A 244 -18.73 24.27 3.13
N PRO A 245 -17.79 25.24 2.91
CA PRO A 245 -18.14 26.61 2.63
C PRO A 245 -19.06 26.73 1.40
N SER A 246 -20.02 27.66 1.45
CA SER A 246 -20.99 27.88 0.38
C SER A 246 -20.40 28.38 -0.94
N ASP A 247 -19.16 28.91 -0.89
CA ASP A 247 -18.38 29.35 -2.05
C ASP A 247 -17.49 28.23 -2.64
N THR A 248 -17.57 27.02 -2.10
CA THR A 248 -16.87 25.87 -2.66
C THR A 248 -17.39 25.55 -4.06
N VAL A 249 -16.48 25.49 -5.02
CA VAL A 249 -16.82 25.08 -6.39
C VAL A 249 -16.85 23.55 -6.46
N VAL A 250 -18.02 22.99 -6.79
CA VAL A 250 -18.19 21.54 -6.94
C VAL A 250 -17.29 21.00 -8.06
N GLY A 251 -16.62 19.90 -7.78
CA GLY A 251 -15.63 19.29 -8.65
C GLY A 251 -14.19 19.74 -8.31
N ARG A 252 -14.00 20.89 -7.68
CA ARG A 252 -12.66 21.38 -7.30
C ARG A 252 -11.93 20.38 -6.38
N TYR A 253 -10.64 20.14 -6.69
CA TYR A 253 -9.84 19.11 -6.02
C TYR A 253 -8.62 19.73 -5.33
N ASP A 254 -8.85 20.44 -4.24
CA ASP A 254 -7.83 20.96 -3.33
C ASP A 254 -8.22 20.69 -1.88
N ASP A 255 -7.28 20.91 -0.94
CA ASP A 255 -7.49 20.57 0.46
C ASP A 255 -8.74 21.24 1.09
N LYS A 256 -9.08 22.44 0.68
CA LYS A 256 -10.24 23.14 1.21
C LYS A 256 -11.56 22.59 0.70
N SER A 257 -11.56 22.15 -0.55
CA SER A 257 -12.75 21.68 -1.27
C SER A 257 -13.03 20.19 -1.12
N LEU A 258 -12.09 19.40 -0.55
CA LEU A 258 -12.31 17.97 -0.33
C LEU A 258 -13.47 17.73 0.64
N PRO A 259 -14.45 16.90 0.25
CA PRO A 259 -15.48 16.46 1.18
C PRO A 259 -14.90 15.55 2.25
N SER A 260 -15.56 15.45 3.39
CA SER A 260 -15.13 14.68 4.54
C SER A 260 -16.16 13.63 4.94
N LEU A 261 -15.69 12.43 5.27
CA LEU A 261 -16.49 11.45 5.99
C LEU A 261 -15.84 11.19 7.35
N ASN A 262 -16.65 11.14 8.40
CA ASN A 262 -16.12 10.83 9.71
C ASN A 262 -15.84 9.33 9.86
N ARG A 263 -14.98 8.97 10.82
CA ARG A 263 -14.56 7.58 11.06
C ARG A 263 -15.72 6.64 11.38
N THR A 264 -16.72 7.11 12.11
CA THR A 264 -17.90 6.31 12.47
C THR A 264 -18.71 5.94 11.23
N PHE A 265 -18.92 6.91 10.33
CA PHE A 265 -19.60 6.69 9.07
C PHE A 265 -18.81 5.71 8.19
N LEU A 266 -17.50 5.91 8.05
CA LEU A 266 -16.62 5.00 7.31
C LEU A 266 -16.60 3.59 7.92
N ALA A 267 -16.57 3.47 9.25
CA ALA A 267 -16.67 2.18 9.92
C ALA A 267 -17.99 1.47 9.58
N SER A 268 -19.11 2.18 9.61
CA SER A 268 -20.41 1.64 9.23
C SER A 268 -20.48 1.21 7.76
N LEU A 269 -19.87 1.99 6.86
CA LEU A 269 -19.75 1.64 5.44
C LEU A 269 -18.94 0.34 5.25
N PHE A 270 -17.71 0.31 5.76
CA PHE A 270 -16.82 -0.84 5.57
C PHE A 270 -17.21 -2.09 6.38
N ALA A 271 -18.10 -1.94 7.36
CA ALA A 271 -18.77 -3.06 8.02
C ALA A 271 -20.07 -3.49 7.32
N GLY A 272 -20.41 -2.89 6.17
CA GLY A 272 -21.62 -3.22 5.40
C GLY A 272 -22.94 -2.81 6.06
N LYS A 273 -22.90 -1.93 7.07
CA LYS A 273 -24.11 -1.46 7.76
C LYS A 273 -24.85 -0.37 6.99
N ILE A 274 -24.14 0.35 6.14
CA ILE A 274 -24.70 1.28 5.16
C ILE A 274 -24.60 0.59 3.80
N SER A 275 -25.71 0.09 3.31
CA SER A 275 -25.76 -0.73 2.09
C SER A 275 -26.21 0.03 0.84
N ALA A 276 -26.90 1.16 1.03
CA ALA A 276 -27.40 1.99 -0.06
C ALA A 276 -27.24 3.48 0.25
N TRP A 277 -26.90 4.26 -0.76
CA TRP A 277 -26.73 5.71 -0.65
C TRP A 277 -28.06 6.45 -0.45
N ASP A 278 -29.19 5.84 -0.86
CA ASP A 278 -30.52 6.39 -0.63
C ASP A 278 -30.85 6.52 0.88
N HIS A 279 -30.20 5.75 1.72
CA HIS A 279 -30.37 5.78 3.18
C HIS A 279 -29.48 6.84 3.86
N VAL A 280 -28.54 7.43 3.13
CA VAL A 280 -27.71 8.52 3.65
C VAL A 280 -28.45 9.83 3.51
N LYS A 281 -28.65 10.53 4.62
CA LYS A 281 -29.42 11.77 4.69
C LYS A 281 -28.53 12.94 5.10
N ILE A 282 -28.94 14.12 4.66
CA ILE A 282 -28.38 15.41 5.11
C ILE A 282 -29.52 16.31 5.60
N VAL A 283 -29.17 17.26 6.44
CA VAL A 283 -30.03 18.40 6.77
C VAL A 283 -29.65 19.54 5.85
N ASP A 284 -30.53 19.87 4.90
CA ASP A 284 -30.34 20.93 3.92
C ASP A 284 -30.59 22.31 4.56
N LYS A 285 -29.53 22.94 5.05
CA LYS A 285 -29.60 24.28 5.70
C LYS A 285 -29.90 25.39 4.71
N LEU A 286 -29.61 25.18 3.42
CA LEU A 286 -29.91 26.16 2.38
C LEU A 286 -31.41 26.18 2.02
N ASN A 287 -32.14 25.12 2.39
CA ASN A 287 -33.56 25.00 2.07
C ASN A 287 -34.40 24.64 3.31
N GLY A 288 -34.34 25.49 4.34
CA GLY A 288 -35.20 25.41 5.52
C GLY A 288 -34.99 24.19 6.41
N ASN A 289 -33.79 23.61 6.43
CA ASN A 289 -33.44 22.41 7.21
C ASN A 289 -34.22 21.15 6.81
N GLN A 290 -34.60 21.03 5.54
CA GLN A 290 -35.22 19.80 5.05
C GLN A 290 -34.24 18.63 5.11
N VAL A 291 -34.75 17.46 5.50
CA VAL A 291 -33.98 16.22 5.43
C VAL A 291 -34.04 15.68 4.00
N ARG A 292 -32.87 15.50 3.37
CA ARG A 292 -32.75 15.01 2.01
C ARG A 292 -31.90 13.77 1.93
N SER A 293 -32.22 12.87 1.01
CA SER A 293 -31.33 11.76 0.65
C SER A 293 -30.13 12.28 -0.13
N LEU A 294 -28.99 11.61 0.00
CA LEU A 294 -27.82 11.90 -0.84
C LEU A 294 -28.12 11.73 -2.35
N THR A 295 -29.12 10.90 -2.69
CA THR A 295 -29.60 10.67 -4.07
C THR A 295 -30.71 11.62 -4.51
N ASP A 296 -31.00 12.68 -3.74
CA ASP A 296 -32.00 13.67 -4.05
C ASP A 296 -31.64 14.46 -5.32
N SER A 297 -32.65 14.72 -6.16
CA SER A 297 -32.47 15.36 -7.48
C SER A 297 -31.85 16.76 -7.41
N GLU A 298 -32.09 17.52 -6.33
CA GLU A 298 -31.46 18.83 -6.16
C GLU A 298 -29.97 18.70 -5.84
N ILE A 299 -29.59 17.70 -5.05
CA ILE A 299 -28.17 17.42 -4.76
C ILE A 299 -27.46 16.96 -6.03
N LEU A 300 -28.09 16.07 -6.82
CA LEU A 300 -27.54 15.60 -8.09
C LEU A 300 -27.35 16.74 -9.08
N SER A 301 -28.36 17.65 -9.16
CA SER A 301 -28.28 18.84 -10.00
C SER A 301 -27.11 19.77 -9.61
N ASP A 302 -26.93 20.04 -8.32
CA ASP A 302 -25.83 20.87 -7.83
C ASP A 302 -24.47 20.20 -8.05
N ALA A 303 -24.43 18.88 -7.95
CA ALA A 303 -23.25 18.09 -8.24
C ALA A 303 -22.92 18.03 -9.73
N GLY A 304 -23.89 18.29 -10.60
CA GLY A 304 -23.79 18.15 -12.05
C GLY A 304 -23.50 16.71 -12.47
N VAL A 305 -24.19 15.76 -11.84
CA VAL A 305 -24.04 14.31 -12.11
C VAL A 305 -25.41 13.67 -12.31
N ASP A 306 -25.42 12.58 -13.07
CA ASP A 306 -26.60 11.73 -13.21
C ASP A 306 -26.70 10.76 -12.02
N ALA A 307 -27.93 10.28 -11.77
CA ALA A 307 -28.13 9.23 -10.79
C ALA A 307 -27.41 7.95 -11.23
N PRO A 308 -26.70 7.26 -10.30
CA PRO A 308 -26.05 6.00 -10.62
C PRO A 308 -27.07 4.89 -10.85
N THR A 309 -26.62 3.78 -11.43
CA THR A 309 -27.45 2.59 -11.65
C THR A 309 -28.00 2.06 -10.33
N LYS A 310 -29.31 1.85 -10.27
CA LYS A 310 -30.00 1.28 -9.12
C LYS A 310 -30.12 -0.23 -9.25
N GLU A 311 -30.09 -0.90 -8.12
CA GLU A 311 -30.33 -2.35 -8.02
C GLU A 311 -31.71 -2.64 -7.47
N SER A 312 -32.35 -3.67 -8.01
CA SER A 312 -33.65 -4.15 -7.52
C SER A 312 -33.48 -4.92 -6.23
N VAL A 313 -34.18 -4.49 -5.19
CA VAL A 313 -34.21 -5.17 -3.89
C VAL A 313 -35.65 -5.36 -3.44
N THR A 314 -35.86 -6.19 -2.42
CA THR A 314 -37.20 -6.32 -1.83
C THR A 314 -37.68 -4.95 -1.32
N GLY A 315 -38.75 -4.46 -1.88
CA GLY A 315 -39.31 -3.15 -1.53
C GLY A 315 -38.98 -2.00 -2.47
N GLY A 316 -38.24 -2.23 -3.56
CA GLY A 316 -37.97 -1.19 -4.56
C GLY A 316 -36.65 -1.25 -5.28
N GLN A 317 -36.16 -0.08 -5.69
CA GLN A 317 -34.82 0.07 -6.28
C GLN A 317 -33.98 1.01 -5.44
N LEU A 318 -32.76 0.59 -5.11
CA LEU A 318 -31.81 1.35 -4.32
C LEU A 318 -30.50 1.57 -5.07
N THR A 319 -29.83 2.67 -4.75
CA THR A 319 -28.48 2.98 -5.20
C THR A 319 -27.47 2.28 -4.28
N PRO A 320 -26.84 1.18 -4.71
CA PRO A 320 -25.95 0.42 -3.84
C PRO A 320 -24.70 1.21 -3.44
N VAL A 321 -24.24 1.01 -2.23
CA VAL A 321 -22.88 1.34 -1.88
C VAL A 321 -21.95 0.33 -2.55
N ALA A 322 -20.99 0.81 -3.35
CA ALA A 322 -19.99 -0.05 -3.99
C ALA A 322 -18.65 0.09 -3.25
N ILE A 323 -18.20 -0.99 -2.63
CA ILE A 323 -17.00 -1.01 -1.76
C ILE A 323 -15.87 -1.77 -2.43
N SER A 324 -14.73 -1.11 -2.59
CA SER A 324 -13.46 -1.77 -2.94
C SER A 324 -12.60 -1.89 -1.68
N ARG A 325 -12.74 -3.00 -0.97
CA ARG A 325 -12.08 -3.20 0.34
C ARG A 325 -10.65 -3.71 0.30
N ARG A 326 -10.15 -4.12 -0.82
CA ARG A 326 -8.90 -4.86 -1.01
C ARG A 326 -9.01 -6.33 -0.58
N ASN A 327 -8.20 -7.17 -1.21
CA ASN A 327 -8.13 -8.59 -0.87
C ASN A 327 -7.53 -8.82 0.52
N ARG A 328 -7.84 -9.96 1.11
CA ARG A 328 -7.22 -10.42 2.36
C ARG A 328 -5.68 -10.49 2.21
N GLY A 329 -4.95 -10.17 3.26
CA GLY A 329 -3.49 -10.07 3.22
C GLY A 329 -2.94 -8.77 2.63
N ALA A 330 -3.79 -7.82 2.21
CA ALA A 330 -3.37 -6.50 1.78
C ALA A 330 -3.20 -5.56 2.98
N ALA A 331 -2.00 -4.99 3.15
CA ALA A 331 -1.70 -4.07 4.25
C ALA A 331 -2.69 -2.90 4.33
N ILE A 332 -3.03 -2.30 3.20
CA ILE A 332 -3.93 -1.13 3.13
C ILE A 332 -5.31 -1.47 3.72
N GLY A 333 -5.89 -2.61 3.34
CA GLY A 333 -7.16 -3.07 3.90
C GLY A 333 -7.04 -3.35 5.39
N ALA A 334 -6.02 -4.10 5.80
CA ALA A 334 -5.80 -4.46 7.20
C ALA A 334 -5.61 -3.22 8.10
N VAL A 335 -4.86 -2.21 7.65
CA VAL A 335 -4.74 -0.92 8.37
C VAL A 335 -6.06 -0.17 8.41
N GLY A 336 -6.82 -0.15 7.31
CA GLY A 336 -8.16 0.45 7.28
C GLY A 336 -9.10 -0.20 8.29
N HIS A 337 -9.13 -1.54 8.33
CA HIS A 337 -9.92 -2.29 9.31
C HIS A 337 -9.47 -1.98 10.75
N ALA A 338 -8.17 -1.93 11.00
CA ALA A 338 -7.66 -1.61 12.33
C ALA A 338 -7.96 -0.16 12.75
N LYS A 339 -7.78 0.80 11.84
CA LYS A 339 -7.90 2.24 12.16
C LYS A 339 -9.34 2.78 12.14
N LEU A 340 -10.21 2.17 11.36
CA LEU A 340 -11.60 2.61 11.23
C LEU A 340 -12.57 1.72 12.03
N LEU A 341 -12.36 0.39 12.02
CA LEU A 341 -13.26 -0.56 12.67
C LEU A 341 -12.72 -1.09 14.02
N ASN A 342 -11.48 -0.76 14.39
CA ASN A 342 -10.78 -1.39 15.52
C ASN A 342 -10.64 -2.92 15.39
N TYR A 343 -10.73 -3.43 14.18
CA TYR A 343 -10.72 -4.85 13.89
C TYR A 343 -9.29 -5.35 13.60
N PRO A 344 -8.86 -6.50 14.09
CA PRO A 344 -9.60 -7.44 14.96
C PRO A 344 -9.33 -7.23 16.47
N PHE A 345 -8.68 -6.13 16.87
CA PHE A 345 -8.10 -5.96 18.21
C PHE A 345 -8.88 -4.97 19.07
N VAL A 346 -9.97 -5.37 19.67
CA VAL A 346 -10.55 -4.61 20.77
C VAL A 346 -10.65 -5.50 22.00
N LYS A 347 -9.87 -5.18 23.04
CA LYS A 347 -9.93 -5.93 24.29
C LYS A 347 -11.29 -5.72 24.96
N GLY A 348 -12.03 -6.81 25.13
CA GLY A 348 -13.31 -6.81 25.84
C GLY A 348 -14.53 -6.38 25.02
N SER A 349 -14.38 -6.10 23.72
CA SER A 349 -15.48 -5.87 22.80
C SER A 349 -15.33 -6.71 21.53
N ASN A 350 -16.43 -6.86 20.82
CA ASN A 350 -16.47 -7.53 19.52
C ASN A 350 -16.59 -6.46 18.45
N PRO A 351 -15.48 -6.01 17.83
CA PRO A 351 -15.52 -4.96 16.82
C PRO A 351 -16.31 -5.45 15.60
N PRO A 352 -16.96 -4.54 14.84
CA PRO A 352 -17.62 -4.92 13.62
C PRO A 352 -16.62 -5.52 12.64
N ALA A 353 -16.92 -6.70 12.11
CA ALA A 353 -16.09 -7.29 11.06
C ALA A 353 -16.25 -6.48 9.77
N PRO A 354 -15.18 -6.37 8.96
CA PRO A 354 -15.30 -5.84 7.61
C PRO A 354 -16.28 -6.67 6.78
N VAL A 355 -17.03 -6.00 5.91
CA VAL A 355 -17.94 -6.69 5.00
C VAL A 355 -17.19 -7.67 4.08
N THR A 356 -17.76 -8.85 3.87
CA THR A 356 -17.17 -9.90 3.03
C THR A 356 -17.31 -9.54 1.54
N PRO A 357 -16.31 -9.83 0.69
CA PRO A 357 -16.44 -9.63 -0.75
C PRO A 357 -17.51 -10.52 -1.38
N ASP A 358 -18.18 -9.98 -2.41
CA ASP A 358 -19.11 -10.75 -3.23
C ASP A 358 -18.43 -11.95 -3.89
N GLY A 359 -19.13 -13.07 -3.98
CA GLY A 359 -18.65 -14.30 -4.61
C GLY A 359 -17.83 -15.21 -3.69
N GLU A 360 -17.54 -14.82 -2.46
CA GLU A 360 -17.01 -15.75 -1.44
C GLU A 360 -18.13 -16.63 -0.85
N PHE A 361 -19.37 -16.19 -0.89
CA PHE A 361 -20.57 -16.97 -0.54
C PHE A 361 -21.58 -16.75 -1.64
N GLU A 362 -22.26 -17.80 -2.10
CA GLU A 362 -23.05 -17.89 -3.36
C GLU A 362 -24.27 -16.95 -3.50
N GLU A 363 -24.44 -15.93 -2.70
CA GLU A 363 -25.56 -15.00 -2.77
C GLU A 363 -25.18 -13.67 -3.45
N GLU A 364 -25.36 -13.59 -4.77
CA GLU A 364 -25.02 -12.42 -5.59
C GLU A 364 -25.98 -11.20 -5.46
N SER A 365 -27.00 -11.25 -4.62
CA SER A 365 -28.10 -10.27 -4.65
C SER A 365 -28.23 -9.38 -3.41
N THR A 366 -27.23 -9.35 -2.53
CA THR A 366 -27.28 -8.52 -1.32
C THR A 366 -26.47 -7.23 -1.45
N LEU A 367 -27.06 -6.10 -1.04
CA LEU A 367 -26.33 -4.85 -0.90
C LEU A 367 -25.56 -4.84 0.45
N PRO A 368 -24.39 -4.21 0.54
CA PRO A 368 -23.64 -3.46 -0.47
C PRO A 368 -22.92 -4.37 -1.49
N ILE A 369 -22.50 -3.77 -2.63
CA ILE A 369 -21.64 -4.46 -3.60
C ILE A 369 -20.20 -4.37 -3.13
N VAL A 370 -19.55 -5.50 -2.93
CA VAL A 370 -18.19 -5.54 -2.34
C VAL A 370 -17.21 -6.27 -3.24
N LYS A 371 -16.16 -5.59 -3.66
CA LYS A 371 -15.08 -6.18 -4.46
C LYS A 371 -13.74 -6.05 -3.73
N ALA A 372 -12.84 -7.02 -3.95
CA ALA A 372 -11.58 -7.11 -3.24
C ALA A 372 -10.37 -7.20 -4.19
N PRO A 373 -10.05 -6.13 -4.94
CA PRO A 373 -8.93 -6.15 -5.88
C PRO A 373 -7.58 -6.36 -5.20
N GLY A 374 -6.70 -7.12 -5.86
CA GLY A 374 -5.41 -7.56 -5.32
C GLY A 374 -4.30 -6.50 -5.29
N GLY A 375 -4.56 -5.26 -5.67
CA GLY A 375 -3.52 -4.23 -5.75
C GLY A 375 -4.07 -2.81 -5.80
N ALA A 376 -3.21 -1.81 -5.61
CA ALA A 376 -3.60 -0.40 -5.69
C ALA A 376 -4.04 0.00 -7.10
N ARG A 377 -3.35 -0.50 -8.14
CA ARG A 377 -3.73 -0.27 -9.53
C ARG A 377 -5.05 -0.94 -9.91
N PRO A 378 -5.29 -2.24 -9.62
CA PRO A 378 -6.62 -2.83 -9.81
C PRO A 378 -7.74 -2.09 -9.07
N THR A 379 -7.45 -1.44 -7.95
CA THR A 379 -8.41 -0.55 -7.27
C THR A 379 -8.70 0.71 -8.10
N ASP A 380 -7.68 1.35 -8.66
CA ASP A 380 -7.88 2.49 -9.58
C ASP A 380 -8.73 2.10 -10.78
N ASP A 381 -8.38 0.97 -11.41
CA ASP A 381 -9.07 0.47 -12.61
C ASP A 381 -10.54 0.13 -12.30
N LEU A 382 -10.83 -0.44 -11.14
CA LEU A 382 -12.19 -0.73 -10.69
C LEU A 382 -13.00 0.53 -10.41
N LEU A 383 -12.43 1.52 -9.71
CA LEU A 383 -13.10 2.81 -9.50
C LEU A 383 -13.39 3.52 -10.82
N LYS A 384 -12.49 3.41 -11.78
CA LYS A 384 -12.68 3.94 -13.14
C LYS A 384 -13.79 3.21 -13.88
N ASP A 385 -13.87 1.88 -13.76
CA ASP A 385 -14.96 1.10 -14.33
C ASP A 385 -16.30 1.52 -13.74
N TRP A 386 -16.39 1.67 -12.43
CA TRP A 386 -17.61 2.14 -11.77
C TRP A 386 -18.00 3.57 -12.17
N GLN A 387 -17.02 4.47 -12.29
CA GLN A 387 -17.26 5.85 -12.71
C GLN A 387 -17.81 5.93 -14.14
N ASN A 388 -17.26 5.13 -15.05
CA ASN A 388 -17.56 5.24 -16.48
C ASN A 388 -18.61 4.24 -16.98
N GLY A 389 -19.09 3.31 -16.15
CA GLY A 389 -19.94 2.22 -16.60
C GLY A 389 -19.22 1.30 -17.59
N THR A 390 -17.99 0.92 -17.26
CA THR A 390 -17.16 -0.02 -18.05
C THR A 390 -16.81 -1.25 -17.23
N ASN A 391 -16.21 -2.27 -17.85
CA ASN A 391 -15.79 -3.49 -17.18
C ASN A 391 -14.41 -3.97 -17.67
N SER A 392 -13.45 -3.10 -17.66
CA SER A 392 -12.07 -3.43 -18.07
C SER A 392 -11.38 -4.40 -17.10
N THR A 393 -11.83 -4.42 -15.85
CA THR A 393 -11.32 -5.29 -14.78
C THR A 393 -12.01 -6.66 -14.72
N GLY A 394 -13.16 -6.82 -15.35
CA GLY A 394 -14.05 -7.99 -15.19
C GLY A 394 -14.83 -8.02 -13.86
N TRP A 395 -14.70 -7.00 -13.02
CA TRP A 395 -15.31 -6.95 -11.69
C TRP A 395 -16.63 -6.16 -11.66
N ASN A 396 -16.85 -5.28 -12.64
CA ASN A 396 -18.10 -4.55 -12.83
C ASN A 396 -18.96 -5.26 -13.90
N ASN A 397 -19.47 -6.43 -13.54
CA ASN A 397 -20.10 -7.38 -14.48
C ASN A 397 -21.62 -7.23 -14.62
N VAL A 398 -22.24 -6.25 -13.95
CA VAL A 398 -23.67 -5.99 -14.08
C VAL A 398 -23.92 -5.03 -15.23
N SER A 399 -24.74 -5.47 -16.21
CA SER A 399 -25.19 -4.64 -17.33
C SER A 399 -26.46 -3.88 -16.95
N ASP A 400 -26.53 -2.61 -17.32
CA ASP A 400 -27.72 -1.76 -17.16
C ASP A 400 -28.53 -1.57 -18.49
N GLY A 401 -28.18 -2.36 -19.50
CA GLY A 401 -28.82 -2.31 -20.82
C GLY A 401 -28.20 -1.33 -21.81
N ALA A 402 -27.44 -0.32 -21.33
CA ALA A 402 -26.71 0.64 -22.15
C ALA A 402 -25.20 0.42 -22.09
N GLY A 403 -24.74 -0.34 -21.12
CA GLY A 403 -23.33 -0.65 -20.83
C GLY A 403 -23.20 -1.45 -19.56
N PHE A 404 -22.18 -1.17 -18.77
CA PHE A 404 -22.06 -1.69 -17.40
C PHE A 404 -22.52 -0.64 -16.39
N ALA A 405 -22.93 -1.10 -15.23
CA ALA A 405 -23.49 -0.24 -14.19
C ALA A 405 -22.51 0.87 -13.76
N LYS A 406 -22.98 2.12 -13.76
CA LYS A 406 -22.31 3.23 -13.09
C LYS A 406 -22.60 3.16 -11.59
N ARG A 407 -21.55 3.27 -10.77
CA ARG A 407 -21.67 3.10 -9.32
C ARG A 407 -20.94 4.20 -8.55
N TRP A 408 -21.52 4.59 -7.44
CA TRP A 408 -20.85 5.41 -6.46
C TRP A 408 -20.00 4.53 -5.55
N GLY A 409 -18.72 4.48 -5.89
CA GLY A 409 -17.76 3.58 -5.24
C GLY A 409 -16.88 4.28 -4.22
N ILE A 410 -16.52 3.52 -3.18
CA ILE A 410 -15.57 3.91 -2.14
C ILE A 410 -14.49 2.84 -1.95
N ALA A 411 -13.25 3.24 -1.73
CA ALA A 411 -12.13 2.30 -1.67
C ALA A 411 -11.06 2.68 -0.66
N PHE A 412 -10.35 1.66 -0.14
CA PHE A 412 -9.05 1.82 0.49
C PHE A 412 -7.96 2.00 -0.58
N GLN A 413 -7.23 3.11 -0.55
CA GLN A 413 -6.22 3.42 -1.54
C GLN A 413 -4.87 3.78 -0.91
N SER A 414 -3.78 3.47 -1.62
CA SER A 414 -2.43 3.83 -1.22
C SER A 414 -2.18 5.32 -1.45
N GLY A 415 -1.56 5.99 -0.51
CA GLY A 415 -1.28 7.43 -0.59
C GLY A 415 -0.27 7.82 -1.68
N ASP A 416 0.41 6.84 -2.30
CA ASP A 416 1.28 7.05 -3.46
C ASP A 416 0.53 7.04 -4.81
N ARG A 417 -0.78 6.71 -4.79
CA ARG A 417 -1.60 6.75 -6.01
C ARG A 417 -2.06 8.16 -6.31
N ASN A 418 -1.99 8.52 -7.59
CA ASN A 418 -2.40 9.84 -8.08
C ASN A 418 -3.73 9.72 -8.84
N ALA A 419 -4.74 10.45 -8.40
CA ALA A 419 -6.01 10.58 -9.12
C ALA A 419 -5.83 11.22 -10.50
N GLY A 420 -4.74 11.96 -10.72
CA GLY A 420 -4.43 12.61 -11.99
C GLY A 420 -5.29 13.82 -12.33
N ALA A 421 -6.12 14.27 -11.39
CA ALA A 421 -6.94 15.45 -11.55
C ALA A 421 -6.16 16.74 -11.30
N THR A 422 -6.56 17.84 -11.95
CA THR A 422 -6.07 19.19 -11.65
C THR A 422 -6.75 19.73 -10.37
N VAL A 423 -6.29 20.87 -9.90
CA VAL A 423 -6.93 21.59 -8.78
C VAL A 423 -8.37 22.02 -9.15
N GLU A 424 -8.61 22.36 -10.41
CA GLU A 424 -9.94 22.69 -10.92
C GLU A 424 -10.86 21.46 -11.03
N GLY A 425 -10.33 20.27 -10.75
CA GLY A 425 -11.07 19.02 -10.74
C GLY A 425 -11.22 18.36 -12.12
N THR A 426 -10.52 18.88 -13.13
CA THR A 426 -10.59 18.32 -14.50
C THR A 426 -9.61 17.17 -14.69
N GLY A 427 -9.96 16.24 -15.58
CA GLY A 427 -9.12 15.09 -15.94
C GLY A 427 -9.03 14.04 -14.84
N GLY A 428 -8.05 13.18 -14.97
CA GLY A 428 -7.74 12.15 -13.99
C GLY A 428 -8.33 10.78 -14.29
N GLN A 429 -8.29 9.92 -13.29
CA GLN A 429 -8.63 8.49 -13.41
C GLN A 429 -10.07 8.16 -13.01
N GLY A 430 -10.93 9.17 -12.82
CA GLY A 430 -12.33 8.98 -12.44
C GLY A 430 -12.56 8.71 -10.96
N TRP A 431 -11.57 8.99 -10.10
CA TRP A 431 -11.70 8.92 -8.65
C TRP A 431 -10.94 10.07 -7.95
N ARG A 432 -11.30 10.35 -6.69
CA ARG A 432 -10.68 11.39 -5.86
C ARG A 432 -10.50 10.89 -4.44
N TYR A 433 -9.46 11.40 -3.74
CA TYR A 433 -9.38 11.24 -2.29
C TYR A 433 -10.40 12.14 -1.58
N ILE A 434 -10.80 11.71 -0.38
CA ILE A 434 -11.63 12.48 0.54
C ILE A 434 -10.92 12.65 1.89
N LYS A 435 -11.43 13.54 2.72
CA LYS A 435 -11.00 13.72 4.11
C LYS A 435 -11.58 12.64 5.03
N ILE A 436 -10.88 12.37 6.12
CA ILE A 436 -11.38 11.65 7.28
C ILE A 436 -11.41 12.62 8.46
N ASP A 437 -12.55 12.74 9.14
CA ASP A 437 -12.73 13.66 10.28
C ASP A 437 -12.28 15.11 9.96
N GLY A 438 -12.49 15.59 8.76
CA GLY A 438 -12.09 16.92 8.31
C GLY A 438 -10.65 17.06 7.82
N TYR A 439 -9.83 16.01 7.85
CA TYR A 439 -8.41 16.07 7.53
C TYR A 439 -8.06 15.26 6.28
N ALA A 440 -7.32 15.88 5.37
CA ALA A 440 -6.83 15.25 4.14
C ALA A 440 -5.68 14.26 4.42
N PRO A 441 -5.45 13.25 3.56
CA PRO A 441 -4.38 12.26 3.68
C PRO A 441 -3.00 12.87 3.37
N THR A 442 -2.54 13.78 4.20
CA THR A 442 -1.25 14.45 4.04
C THR A 442 -0.27 14.06 5.13
N ILE A 443 1.03 14.10 4.82
CA ILE A 443 2.09 13.87 5.80
C ILE A 443 1.98 14.89 6.95
N ALA A 444 1.63 16.13 6.65
CA ALA A 444 1.47 17.17 7.66
C ALA A 444 0.34 16.84 8.66
N ASN A 445 -0.80 16.36 8.17
CA ASN A 445 -1.93 15.97 9.04
C ASN A 445 -1.62 14.70 9.85
N VAL A 446 -0.85 13.76 9.29
CA VAL A 446 -0.34 12.60 10.04
C VAL A 446 0.61 13.05 11.14
N ALA A 447 1.58 13.92 10.83
CA ALA A 447 2.55 14.45 11.80
C ALA A 447 1.87 15.27 12.92
N ALA A 448 0.79 16.00 12.57
CA ALA A 448 -0.02 16.74 13.54
C ALA A 448 -0.93 15.87 14.41
N GLY A 449 -1.05 14.57 14.11
CA GLY A 449 -1.92 13.67 14.85
C GLY A 449 -3.39 13.72 14.45
N THR A 450 -3.74 14.38 13.38
CA THR A 450 -5.13 14.62 13.01
C THR A 450 -5.66 13.64 11.97
N TYR A 451 -4.78 13.08 11.11
CA TYR A 451 -5.18 12.10 10.11
C TYR A 451 -4.83 10.66 10.58
N PRO A 452 -5.82 9.77 10.76
CA PRO A 452 -5.60 8.49 11.43
C PRO A 452 -5.16 7.34 10.52
N TYR A 453 -5.42 7.41 9.20
CA TYR A 453 -5.26 6.26 8.31
C TYR A 453 -3.84 6.19 7.74
N TRP A 454 -2.94 5.69 8.57
CA TRP A 454 -1.54 5.45 8.26
C TRP A 454 -0.97 4.31 9.12
N ALA A 455 0.16 3.76 8.73
CA ALA A 455 0.88 2.76 9.52
C ALA A 455 2.39 2.85 9.27
N GLU A 456 3.17 2.22 10.14
CA GLU A 456 4.59 2.01 9.87
C GLU A 456 4.79 0.92 8.82
N GLY A 457 5.78 1.12 7.96
CA GLY A 457 6.35 0.06 7.18
C GLY A 457 7.25 -0.82 8.04
N VAL A 458 7.28 -2.10 7.74
CA VAL A 458 8.06 -3.09 8.50
C VAL A 458 8.90 -3.92 7.54
N VAL A 459 10.17 -4.13 7.89
CA VAL A 459 11.00 -5.23 7.37
C VAL A 459 11.03 -6.33 8.41
N LEU A 460 10.55 -7.49 8.04
CA LEU A 460 10.65 -8.70 8.83
C LEU A 460 11.82 -9.54 8.34
N GLY A 461 12.76 -9.85 9.21
CA GLY A 461 13.90 -10.71 8.90
C GLY A 461 14.14 -11.74 9.97
N LYS A 462 14.86 -12.79 9.65
CA LYS A 462 15.32 -13.77 10.64
C LYS A 462 16.48 -13.20 11.45
N ILE A 463 16.55 -13.53 12.73
CA ILE A 463 17.70 -13.21 13.57
C ILE A 463 18.87 -14.12 13.20
N GLU A 464 18.61 -15.40 13.00
CA GLU A 464 19.62 -16.39 12.64
C GLU A 464 19.13 -17.33 11.54
N LYS A 465 20.04 -17.74 10.65
CA LYS A 465 19.87 -18.80 9.66
C LYS A 465 21.10 -19.73 9.70
N PRO A 466 21.16 -20.69 10.59
CA PRO A 466 22.34 -21.55 10.74
C PRO A 466 22.73 -22.34 9.50
N TRP A 467 21.78 -22.54 8.58
CA TRP A 467 21.99 -23.24 7.31
C TRP A 467 22.44 -22.34 6.15
N ASP A 468 22.51 -21.01 6.36
CA ASP A 468 22.99 -20.04 5.37
C ASP A 468 24.34 -19.47 5.85
N PRO A 469 25.47 -19.90 5.27
CA PRO A 469 26.80 -19.45 5.71
C PRO A 469 27.01 -17.94 5.54
N ASP A 470 26.27 -17.30 4.64
CA ASP A 470 26.35 -15.87 4.35
C ASP A 470 25.35 -15.04 5.17
N TRP A 471 24.55 -15.69 6.04
CA TRP A 471 23.47 -15.00 6.74
C TRP A 471 23.91 -13.78 7.54
N ALA A 472 25.01 -13.86 8.26
CA ALA A 472 25.52 -12.73 9.03
C ALA A 472 25.85 -11.50 8.15
N ILE A 473 26.30 -11.75 6.92
CA ILE A 473 26.60 -10.72 5.92
C ILE A 473 25.29 -10.14 5.37
N LYS A 474 24.36 -10.99 4.97
CA LYS A 474 23.02 -10.58 4.47
C LYS A 474 22.25 -9.80 5.51
N ALA A 475 22.25 -10.24 6.77
CA ALA A 475 21.58 -9.56 7.87
C ALA A 475 22.11 -8.13 8.08
N ARG A 476 23.44 -7.93 8.00
CA ARG A 476 24.02 -6.58 8.07
C ARG A 476 23.56 -5.68 6.93
N ALA A 477 23.50 -6.20 5.71
CA ALA A 477 22.97 -5.46 4.56
C ALA A 477 21.50 -5.08 4.76
N LEU A 478 20.66 -6.01 5.22
CA LEU A 478 19.26 -5.78 5.50
C LEU A 478 19.04 -4.75 6.62
N ILE A 479 19.86 -4.79 7.68
CA ILE A 479 19.80 -3.80 8.78
C ILE A 479 20.18 -2.40 8.27
N ALA A 480 21.29 -2.26 7.57
CA ALA A 480 21.73 -0.98 7.00
C ALA A 480 20.66 -0.40 6.05
N PHE A 481 20.11 -1.24 5.21
CA PHE A 481 19.03 -0.91 4.30
C PHE A 481 17.75 -0.47 5.05
N ALA A 482 17.29 -1.22 6.06
CA ALA A 482 16.10 -0.90 6.83
C ALA A 482 16.24 0.42 7.60
N GLN A 483 17.43 0.72 8.13
CA GLN A 483 17.72 1.97 8.81
C GLN A 483 17.61 3.20 7.88
N ASP A 484 17.97 3.04 6.61
CA ASP A 484 17.92 4.12 5.62
C ASP A 484 16.55 4.25 4.95
N LEU A 485 15.82 3.15 4.78
CA LEU A 485 14.54 3.11 4.07
C LEU A 485 13.53 4.14 4.60
N GLY A 486 13.46 4.35 5.91
CA GLY A 486 12.63 5.38 6.56
C GLY A 486 13.37 6.71 6.83
N SER A 487 14.52 6.95 6.20
CA SER A 487 15.29 8.18 6.43
C SER A 487 14.62 9.41 5.82
N PRO A 488 14.85 10.62 6.35
CA PRO A 488 14.38 11.85 5.75
C PRO A 488 14.83 12.03 4.30
N THR A 489 16.05 11.58 3.98
CA THR A 489 16.61 11.67 2.63
C THR A 489 15.83 10.79 1.64
N VAL A 490 15.59 9.53 2.00
CA VAL A 490 14.81 8.60 1.18
C VAL A 490 13.36 9.05 1.06
N ALA A 491 12.74 9.47 2.17
CA ALA A 491 11.37 9.98 2.15
C ALA A 491 11.25 11.24 1.27
N ALA A 492 12.17 12.20 1.38
CA ALA A 492 12.18 13.39 0.54
C ALA A 492 12.35 13.05 -0.95
N ALA A 493 13.26 12.14 -1.28
CA ALA A 493 13.48 11.70 -2.66
C ALA A 493 12.27 10.93 -3.21
N ALA A 494 11.63 10.07 -2.40
CA ALA A 494 10.40 9.38 -2.79
C ALA A 494 9.25 10.33 -3.08
N ASN A 495 9.20 11.46 -2.36
CA ASN A 495 8.18 12.49 -2.50
C ASN A 495 8.50 13.57 -3.56
N ALA A 496 9.74 13.69 -4.02
CA ALA A 496 10.21 14.80 -4.87
C ALA A 496 9.43 14.92 -6.19
N ASN A 497 9.02 13.81 -6.78
CA ASN A 497 8.31 13.75 -8.07
C ASN A 497 6.84 13.34 -7.89
N SER A 498 6.25 13.60 -6.74
CA SER A 498 4.83 13.30 -6.52
C SER A 498 3.95 14.33 -7.23
N ASN A 499 3.08 13.85 -8.11
CA ASN A 499 2.09 14.67 -8.81
C ASN A 499 0.75 14.71 -8.06
N LEU A 500 0.74 14.40 -6.78
CA LEU A 500 -0.48 14.46 -5.98
C LEU A 500 -0.88 15.91 -5.75
N THR A 501 -2.16 16.23 -5.93
CA THR A 501 -2.71 17.56 -5.71
C THR A 501 -2.61 17.98 -4.24
N PHE A 502 -2.78 17.00 -3.34
CA PHE A 502 -2.56 17.12 -1.89
C PHE A 502 -1.93 15.82 -1.39
N GLY A 503 -1.18 15.87 -0.31
CA GLY A 503 -0.42 14.71 0.14
C GLY A 503 0.66 14.31 -0.89
N ARG A 504 1.85 14.02 -0.45
CA ARG A 504 2.94 13.63 -1.36
C ARG A 504 3.31 12.20 -1.04
N SER A 505 3.22 11.32 -1.99
CA SER A 505 3.60 9.92 -1.96
C SER A 505 3.24 9.22 -0.66
N GLY A 506 2.65 8.82 -0.02
CA GLY A 506 2.33 8.09 1.18
C GLY A 506 3.52 7.67 2.06
N ILE A 507 4.72 8.23 1.88
CA ILE A 507 5.91 7.84 2.65
C ILE A 507 6.42 9.03 3.45
N PHE A 508 6.72 8.81 4.74
CA PHE A 508 7.34 9.81 5.61
C PHE A 508 8.38 9.18 6.55
N ALA A 509 9.36 10.00 6.91
CA ALA A 509 10.39 9.61 7.84
C ALA A 509 9.84 9.56 9.27
N THR A 510 10.32 8.59 10.04
CA THR A 510 10.04 8.46 11.46
C THR A 510 11.28 8.80 12.29
N THR A 511 11.08 9.06 13.58
CA THR A 511 12.18 9.30 14.52
C THR A 511 13.13 8.10 14.59
N LYS A 512 14.37 8.37 14.94
CA LYS A 512 15.42 7.37 15.08
C LYS A 512 15.67 7.10 16.56
N ASP A 513 15.72 5.84 16.97
CA ASP A 513 16.11 5.46 18.31
C ASP A 513 17.65 5.56 18.49
N PRO A 514 18.17 5.50 19.72
CA PRO A 514 19.62 5.55 19.96
C PRO A 514 20.44 4.43 19.26
N ARG A 515 19.79 3.32 18.89
CA ARG A 515 20.41 2.20 18.16
C ARG A 515 20.42 2.41 16.65
N GLY A 516 19.75 3.48 16.17
CA GLY A 516 19.66 3.81 14.77
C GLY A 516 18.42 3.28 14.05
N PHE A 517 17.54 2.55 14.73
CA PHE A 517 16.28 2.08 14.14
C PHE A 517 15.22 3.17 14.20
N ARG A 518 14.36 3.20 13.17
CA ARG A 518 13.30 4.19 13.03
C ARG A 518 11.96 3.62 13.47
N GLY A 519 11.02 4.52 13.77
CA GLY A 519 9.64 4.17 14.01
C GLY A 519 9.27 3.86 15.46
N ALA A 520 10.23 3.83 16.36
CA ALA A 520 9.99 3.58 17.78
C ALA A 520 9.36 4.77 18.50
N VAL A 521 8.19 5.22 18.07
CA VAL A 521 7.41 6.15 18.91
C VAL A 521 6.70 5.29 19.97
N PRO A 522 7.05 5.41 21.25
CA PRO A 522 6.35 4.69 22.31
C PRO A 522 4.87 5.05 22.26
N PHE A 523 4.00 4.06 22.50
CA PHE A 523 2.58 4.33 22.64
C PHE A 523 2.38 5.41 23.70
N ASN A 524 1.78 6.51 23.30
CA ASN A 524 1.33 7.56 24.18
C ASN A 524 -0.19 7.63 24.11
N GLU A 525 -0.87 7.24 25.16
CA GLU A 525 -2.33 7.26 25.24
C GLU A 525 -2.93 8.66 25.04
N ASN A 526 -2.11 9.71 25.24
CA ASN A 526 -2.48 11.10 25.00
C ASN A 526 -2.22 11.56 23.55
N ASN A 527 -1.57 10.72 22.74
CA ASN A 527 -1.36 10.98 21.33
C ASN A 527 -2.08 9.94 20.48
N PRO A 528 -3.25 10.26 19.93
CA PRO A 528 -4.09 9.31 19.19
C PRO A 528 -3.51 8.88 17.84
N VAL A 529 -2.36 9.35 17.44
CA VAL A 529 -1.70 9.03 16.16
C VAL A 529 -0.60 8.00 16.30
N VAL A 530 -0.48 7.39 17.45
CA VAL A 530 0.57 6.39 17.65
C VAL A 530 0.38 5.25 16.66
N PRO A 531 1.41 4.97 15.82
CA PRO A 531 1.40 3.82 14.95
C PRO A 531 1.30 2.53 15.75
N TYR A 532 0.83 1.47 15.11
CA TYR A 532 1.03 0.13 15.61
C TYR A 532 2.52 -0.18 15.45
N THR A 533 3.32 0.07 16.47
CA THR A 533 4.73 -0.23 16.44
C THR A 533 5.00 -1.51 17.19
N HIS A 534 5.79 -2.40 16.61
CA HIS A 534 6.37 -3.55 17.27
C HIS A 534 7.51 -3.21 18.22
N LEU A 535 7.66 -2.01 18.65
CA LEU A 535 8.95 -1.56 19.13
C LEU A 535 9.14 -1.50 20.61
N SER A 536 8.26 -2.04 21.34
CA SER A 536 8.62 -2.46 22.68
C SER A 536 9.13 -3.88 22.59
N ALA A 537 10.36 -4.15 22.96
CA ALA A 537 10.82 -5.50 23.24
C ALA A 537 9.74 -6.24 24.04
N GLY A 538 9.05 -7.21 23.42
CA GLY A 538 7.97 -7.97 24.04
C GLY A 538 6.61 -7.24 24.14
N GLY A 539 6.40 -6.16 23.42
CA GLY A 539 5.12 -5.42 23.47
C GLY A 539 4.09 -5.94 22.48
N VAL A 540 3.00 -6.49 23.01
CA VAL A 540 1.76 -6.67 22.25
C VAL A 540 1.38 -5.34 21.62
N PRO A 541 1.04 -5.26 20.30
CA PRO A 541 0.51 -4.07 19.70
C PRO A 541 -0.66 -3.57 20.55
N LYS A 542 -0.52 -2.41 21.16
CA LYS A 542 -1.64 -1.85 21.91
C LYS A 542 -2.61 -1.30 20.89
N ALA A 543 -3.75 -1.98 20.77
CA ALA A 543 -4.87 -1.44 20.03
C ALA A 543 -5.16 -0.02 20.54
N PHE A 544 -5.41 0.85 19.62
CA PHE A 544 -5.84 2.21 19.90
C PHE A 544 -7.06 2.16 20.81
N PRO A 545 -7.09 2.85 21.92
CA PRO A 545 -8.32 3.02 22.67
C PRO A 545 -9.20 4.04 21.92
N TYR A 546 -9.86 3.58 20.86
CA TYR A 546 -11.02 4.31 20.41
C TYR A 546 -12.15 4.02 21.41
N PRO A 547 -12.95 5.03 21.78
CA PRO A 547 -14.18 4.75 22.47
C PRO A 547 -14.95 3.71 21.63
N SER A 548 -15.43 2.67 22.30
CA SER A 548 -16.29 1.67 21.67
C SER A 548 -17.38 2.43 20.92
N LEU A 549 -17.47 2.18 19.60
CA LEU A 549 -18.62 2.60 18.83
C LEU A 549 -19.81 1.78 19.35
N GLU A 550 -20.48 2.28 20.35
CA GLU A 550 -21.83 1.86 20.62
C GLU A 550 -22.67 2.39 19.46
N VAL A 551 -22.88 1.53 18.48
CA VAL A 551 -23.99 1.73 17.55
C VAL A 551 -25.22 1.57 18.39
N ALA A 552 -25.90 2.67 18.72
CA ALA A 552 -27.16 2.61 19.41
C ALA A 552 -28.08 1.64 18.62
N PRO A 553 -28.69 0.66 19.27
CA PRO A 553 -29.61 -0.25 18.58
C PRO A 553 -30.70 0.59 17.94
N VAL A 554 -30.84 0.49 16.65
CA VAL A 554 -31.94 1.13 15.92
C VAL A 554 -33.23 0.50 16.40
N ALA A 555 -34.10 1.30 16.95
CA ALA A 555 -35.35 0.85 17.57
C ALA A 555 -36.41 0.39 16.56
N ASP A 556 -36.15 0.48 15.26
CA ASP A 556 -37.07 0.07 14.19
C ASP A 556 -36.38 -0.91 13.22
N PRO A 557 -36.93 -2.11 12.98
CA PRO A 557 -36.43 -3.04 11.98
C PRO A 557 -36.63 -2.57 10.54
N GLY A 558 -37.20 -1.41 10.35
CA GLY A 558 -37.27 -0.72 9.10
C GLY A 558 -36.00 -0.01 8.74
N VAL A 559 -35.52 0.33 7.82
CA VAL A 559 -34.40 1.03 7.19
C VAL A 559 -33.71 2.01 8.13
N ALA A 560 -32.45 1.73 8.49
CA ALA A 560 -31.62 2.69 9.18
C ALA A 560 -31.27 3.88 8.26
N GLU A 561 -31.50 5.08 8.73
CA GLU A 561 -31.08 6.31 8.09
C GLU A 561 -29.79 6.83 8.73
N PHE A 562 -28.85 7.29 7.91
CA PHE A 562 -27.54 7.78 8.38
C PHE A 562 -27.38 9.25 7.99
N GLU A 563 -26.98 10.07 8.95
CA GLU A 563 -26.66 11.47 8.69
C GLU A 563 -25.18 11.59 8.27
N LEU A 564 -24.96 12.23 7.13
CA LEU A 564 -23.62 12.62 6.68
C LEU A 564 -23.20 13.87 7.45
N LYS A 565 -22.15 13.78 8.27
CA LYS A 565 -21.55 14.90 8.98
C LYS A 565 -20.08 15.04 8.63
#